data_af6a1d45368e378ad6f3fa5bdad89bff
#
_entry.id   af6a1d45368e378ad6f3fa5bdad89bff
#
_cell.length_a   1.000
_cell.length_b   1.000
_cell.length_c   1.000
_cell.angle_alpha   90.00
_cell.angle_beta   90.00
_cell.angle_gamma   90.00
#
_symmetry.space_group_name_H-M   'P 1'
#
loop_
_entity.id
_entity.type
_entity.pdbx_description
1 polymer ?
#
loop_
_entity_poly.entity_id
_entity_poly.type
_entity_poly.pdbx_seq_one_letter_code
_entity_poly.pdbx_strand_id
1 'polypeptide(L)'
;VNKHTKIAILIAPILAVLGFAATDMYEEHEASEKRIFVMKVQDQCDINAGKCVLKSDQFLLSLSNKEGKTVINSTYPLDTATLFIVDSENNVQAHPLGMISSPYYWRAKTDLTQILATSGTRQKLRVIANIKGGSYISEFTSTTQ
;
A
#
# COMPACT_ATOMS: atom_id res chain seq x y z
N VAL A 1 -7.05 -10.08 61.40
CA VAL A 1 -6.41 -9.98 60.06
C VAL A 1 -4.90 -9.81 60.26
N ASN A 2 -4.10 -10.70 59.77
CA ASN A 2 -2.67 -10.63 59.93
C ASN A 2 -2.02 -9.62 58.96
N LYS A 3 -0.76 -9.30 59.19
CA LYS A 3 0.00 -8.29 58.47
C LYS A 3 0.08 -8.62 56.96
N HIS A 4 0.20 -9.87 56.60
CA HIS A 4 0.35 -10.30 55.20
C HIS A 4 -0.95 -10.10 54.42
N THR A 5 -2.10 -10.32 54.99
CA THR A 5 -3.41 -10.11 54.36
C THR A 5 -3.63 -8.61 54.08
N LYS A 6 -3.23 -7.74 55.00
CA LYS A 6 -3.33 -6.29 54.78
C LYS A 6 -2.47 -5.80 53.62
N ILE A 7 -1.27 -6.33 53.49
CA ILE A 7 -0.36 -6.01 52.38
C ILE A 7 -0.93 -6.51 51.04
N ALA A 8 -1.47 -7.71 51.02
CA ALA A 8 -2.08 -8.29 49.82
C ALA A 8 -3.27 -7.45 49.31
N ILE A 9 -4.12 -6.98 50.22
CA ILE A 9 -5.26 -6.13 49.87
C ILE A 9 -4.81 -4.79 49.31
N LEU A 10 -3.69 -4.25 49.77
CA LEU A 10 -3.14 -2.99 49.28
C LEU A 10 -2.49 -3.13 47.89
N ILE A 11 -1.80 -4.24 47.66
CA ILE A 11 -1.01 -4.47 46.43
C ILE A 11 -1.89 -4.95 45.27
N ALA A 12 -2.91 -5.77 45.51
CA ALA A 12 -3.74 -6.38 44.49
C ALA A 12 -4.34 -5.37 43.50
N PRO A 13 -4.97 -4.25 43.91
CA PRO A 13 -5.50 -3.28 42.95
C PRO A 13 -4.42 -2.56 42.15
N ILE A 14 -3.24 -2.35 42.73
CA ILE A 14 -2.11 -1.74 42.04
C ILE A 14 -1.63 -2.64 40.90
N LEU A 15 -1.48 -3.95 41.15
CA LEU A 15 -1.08 -4.92 40.13
C LEU A 15 -2.13 -5.03 38.99
N ALA A 16 -3.41 -4.97 39.33
CA ALA A 16 -4.49 -4.99 38.35
C ALA A 16 -4.41 -3.78 37.40
N VAL A 17 -4.19 -2.58 37.92
CA VAL A 17 -4.06 -1.37 37.09
C VAL A 17 -2.81 -1.43 36.21
N LEU A 18 -1.68 -1.87 36.73
CA LEU A 18 -0.45 -2.01 35.95
C LEU A 18 -0.59 -3.05 34.85
N GLY A 19 -1.27 -4.16 35.11
CA GLY A 19 -1.55 -5.19 34.12
C GLY A 19 -2.42 -4.68 32.99
N PHE A 20 -3.46 -3.92 33.31
CA PHE A 20 -4.34 -3.31 32.30
C PHE A 20 -3.57 -2.31 31.42
N ALA A 21 -2.79 -1.42 32.02
CA ALA A 21 -2.01 -0.43 31.29
C ALA A 21 -1.02 -1.10 30.32
N ALA A 22 -0.34 -2.15 30.77
CA ALA A 22 0.61 -2.88 29.93
C ALA A 22 -0.08 -3.56 28.74
N THR A 23 -1.27 -4.14 28.94
CA THR A 23 -2.04 -4.77 27.87
C THR A 23 -2.49 -3.75 26.84
N ASP A 24 -3.01 -2.61 27.25
CA ASP A 24 -3.44 -1.55 26.35
C ASP A 24 -2.28 -1.03 25.50
N MET A 25 -1.12 -0.81 26.10
CA MET A 25 0.08 -0.38 25.37
C MET A 25 0.52 -1.41 24.32
N TYR A 26 0.43 -2.68 24.63
CA TYR A 26 0.79 -3.76 23.71
C TYR A 26 -0.16 -3.81 22.50
N GLU A 27 -1.46 -3.71 22.73
CA GLU A 27 -2.47 -3.69 21.67
C GLU A 27 -2.31 -2.47 20.75
N GLU A 28 -2.06 -1.28 21.32
CA GLU A 28 -1.79 -0.08 20.54
C GLU A 28 -0.55 -0.22 19.67
N HIS A 29 0.50 -0.83 20.19
CA HIS A 29 1.73 -1.05 19.45
C HIS A 29 1.50 -1.98 18.25
N GLU A 30 0.78 -3.09 18.40
CA GLU A 30 0.42 -3.99 17.30
C GLU A 30 -0.45 -3.29 16.27
N ALA A 31 -1.44 -2.53 16.68
CA ALA A 31 -2.33 -1.80 15.78
C ALA A 31 -1.61 -0.72 14.99
N SER A 32 -0.54 -0.13 15.55
CA SER A 32 0.25 0.89 14.87
C SER A 32 1.31 0.31 13.93
N GLU A 33 1.64 -0.97 14.03
CA GLU A 33 2.56 -1.62 13.11
C GLU A 33 1.93 -1.69 11.73
N LYS A 34 2.54 -0.99 10.77
CA LYS A 34 2.12 -1.05 9.36
C LYS A 34 2.50 -2.39 8.77
N ARG A 35 1.52 -3.15 8.35
CA ARG A 35 1.76 -4.38 7.59
C ARG A 35 2.10 -4.01 6.16
N ILE A 36 3.21 -4.52 5.68
CA ILE A 36 3.68 -4.28 4.31
C ILE A 36 3.55 -5.57 3.54
N PHE A 37 2.83 -5.50 2.43
CA PHE A 37 2.65 -6.62 1.50
C PHE A 37 3.29 -6.27 0.17
N VAL A 38 4.01 -7.23 -0.42
CA VAL A 38 4.65 -7.04 -1.72
C VAL A 38 3.76 -7.64 -2.80
N MET A 39 3.45 -6.84 -3.82
CA MET A 39 2.74 -7.31 -5.00
C MET A 39 3.74 -7.69 -6.09
N LYS A 40 3.36 -8.68 -6.89
CA LYS A 40 4.17 -9.13 -8.03
C LYS A 40 3.38 -8.96 -9.33
N VAL A 41 4.09 -8.64 -10.40
CA VAL A 41 3.50 -8.58 -11.75
C VAL A 41 3.05 -9.98 -12.16
N GLN A 42 1.80 -10.07 -12.61
CA GLN A 42 1.26 -11.28 -13.22
C GLN A 42 1.54 -11.25 -14.72
N ASP A 43 2.34 -12.21 -15.20
CA ASP A 43 2.81 -12.29 -16.59
C ASP A 43 3.69 -11.10 -16.97
N GLN A 44 3.25 -10.26 -17.90
CA GLN A 44 4.00 -9.10 -18.37
C GLN A 44 3.22 -7.83 -18.08
N CYS A 45 3.94 -6.72 -17.96
CA CYS A 45 3.33 -5.41 -17.73
C CYS A 45 3.52 -4.52 -18.97
N ASP A 46 2.42 -4.18 -19.62
CA ASP A 46 2.35 -3.17 -20.67
C ASP A 46 1.18 -2.24 -20.36
N ILE A 47 1.48 -1.11 -19.73
CA ILE A 47 0.45 -0.18 -19.28
C ILE A 47 -0.31 0.44 -20.45
N ASN A 48 0.38 0.79 -21.54
CA ASN A 48 -0.27 1.38 -22.71
C ASN A 48 -1.24 0.41 -23.40
N ALA A 49 -0.95 -0.89 -23.35
CA ALA A 49 -1.86 -1.91 -23.86
C ALA A 49 -2.96 -2.29 -22.88
N GLY A 50 -2.93 -1.76 -21.66
CA GLY A 50 -3.87 -2.12 -20.62
C GLY A 50 -3.65 -3.51 -20.04
N LYS A 51 -2.43 -4.04 -20.15
CA LYS A 51 -2.08 -5.39 -19.72
C LYS A 51 -1.03 -5.35 -18.62
N CYS A 52 -1.36 -4.75 -17.49
CA CYS A 52 -0.47 -4.72 -16.33
C CYS A 52 -1.29 -5.00 -15.07
N VAL A 53 -1.05 -6.17 -14.48
CA VAL A 53 -1.73 -6.59 -13.26
C VAL A 53 -0.71 -6.94 -12.21
N LEU A 54 -0.86 -6.32 -11.04
CA LEU A 54 -0.08 -6.63 -9.84
C LEU A 54 -0.94 -7.49 -8.93
N LYS A 55 -0.34 -8.50 -8.33
CA LYS A 55 -1.06 -9.47 -7.51
C LYS A 55 -0.37 -9.71 -6.17
N SER A 56 -1.17 -9.76 -5.10
CA SER A 56 -0.77 -10.24 -3.78
C SER A 56 -1.95 -11.03 -3.21
N ASP A 57 -1.82 -12.36 -3.16
CA ASP A 57 -2.92 -13.27 -2.80
C ASP A 57 -4.16 -13.03 -3.68
N GLN A 58 -5.27 -12.61 -3.08
CA GLN A 58 -6.52 -12.30 -3.80
C GLN A 58 -6.62 -10.84 -4.21
N PHE A 59 -5.69 -10.01 -3.78
CA PHE A 59 -5.63 -8.60 -4.14
C PHE A 59 -5.04 -8.44 -5.54
N LEU A 60 -5.82 -7.85 -6.44
CA LEU A 60 -5.39 -7.55 -7.79
C LEU A 60 -5.49 -6.05 -8.05
N LEU A 61 -4.46 -5.52 -8.69
CA LEU A 61 -4.38 -4.11 -9.01
C LEU A 61 -3.96 -3.98 -10.46
N SER A 62 -4.87 -3.44 -11.29
CA SER A 62 -4.65 -3.29 -12.72
C SER A 62 -4.24 -1.86 -13.03
N LEU A 63 -3.23 -1.70 -13.89
CA LEU A 63 -2.75 -0.40 -14.34
C LEU A 63 -2.96 -0.27 -15.85
N SER A 64 -3.41 0.91 -16.28
CA SER A 64 -3.57 1.23 -17.69
C SER A 64 -3.43 2.73 -17.90
N ASN A 65 -3.19 3.13 -19.16
CA ASN A 65 -3.19 4.52 -19.58
C ASN A 65 -4.43 4.77 -20.42
N LYS A 66 -5.19 5.82 -20.06
CA LYS A 66 -6.37 6.27 -20.80
C LYS A 66 -6.38 7.77 -20.89
N GLU A 67 -6.42 8.31 -22.10
CA GLU A 67 -6.53 9.76 -22.35
C GLU A 67 -5.47 10.59 -21.62
N GLY A 68 -4.22 10.08 -21.62
CA GLY A 68 -3.10 10.77 -20.97
C GLY A 68 -3.06 10.63 -19.45
N LYS A 69 -3.94 9.82 -18.89
CA LYS A 69 -3.99 9.56 -17.44
C LYS A 69 -3.66 8.11 -17.15
N THR A 70 -2.94 7.90 -16.06
CA THR A 70 -2.70 6.55 -15.55
C THR A 70 -3.83 6.17 -14.61
N VAL A 71 -4.47 5.05 -14.89
CA VAL A 71 -5.64 4.56 -14.14
C VAL A 71 -5.27 3.29 -13.40
N ILE A 72 -5.65 3.24 -12.13
CA ILE A 72 -5.53 2.04 -11.31
C ILE A 72 -6.93 1.54 -10.96
N ASN A 73 -7.14 0.25 -11.19
CA ASN A 73 -8.36 -0.45 -10.84
C ASN A 73 -8.01 -1.54 -9.83
N SER A 74 -8.67 -1.54 -8.68
CA SER A 74 -8.36 -2.43 -7.56
C SER A 74 -9.54 -3.35 -7.26
N THR A 75 -9.25 -4.58 -6.81
CA THR A 75 -10.28 -5.50 -6.32
C THR A 75 -10.70 -5.21 -4.89
N TYR A 76 -9.90 -4.45 -4.14
CA TYR A 76 -10.24 -4.00 -2.79
C TYR A 76 -10.33 -2.48 -2.75
N PRO A 77 -11.16 -1.91 -1.86
CA PRO A 77 -11.22 -0.46 -1.71
C PRO A 77 -9.93 0.09 -1.11
N LEU A 78 -9.34 1.09 -1.74
CA LEU A 78 -8.10 1.70 -1.29
C LEU A 78 -8.38 2.99 -0.50
N ASP A 79 -7.52 3.29 0.47
CA ASP A 79 -7.53 4.59 1.16
C ASP A 79 -6.72 5.62 0.37
N THR A 80 -5.56 5.22 -0.14
CA THR A 80 -4.71 6.05 -1.00
C THR A 80 -3.98 5.17 -2.00
N ALA A 81 -3.58 5.77 -3.12
CA ALA A 81 -2.73 5.12 -4.11
C ALA A 81 -1.76 6.16 -4.67
N THR A 82 -0.49 5.77 -4.80
CA THR A 82 0.56 6.64 -5.35
C THR A 82 1.38 5.84 -6.35
N LEU A 83 1.60 6.45 -7.51
CA LEU A 83 2.48 5.90 -8.54
C LEU A 83 3.79 6.67 -8.53
N PHE A 84 4.91 5.94 -8.58
CA PHE A 84 6.24 6.53 -8.68
C PHE A 84 6.86 6.12 -10.01
N ILE A 85 7.35 7.11 -10.75
CA ILE A 85 8.14 6.87 -11.95
C ILE A 85 9.61 7.00 -11.58
N VAL A 86 10.39 5.94 -11.82
CA VAL A 86 11.80 5.88 -11.46
C VAL A 86 12.63 5.99 -12.73
N ASP A 87 13.47 7.02 -12.81
CA ASP A 87 14.32 7.21 -13.98
C ASP A 87 15.61 6.36 -13.90
N SER A 88 16.44 6.44 -14.95
CA SER A 88 17.68 5.67 -15.05
C SER A 88 18.71 6.03 -13.97
N GLU A 89 18.59 7.20 -13.37
CA GLU A 89 19.48 7.66 -12.30
C GLU A 89 18.90 7.40 -10.90
N ASN A 90 17.82 6.60 -10.81
CA ASN A 90 17.08 6.31 -9.59
C ASN A 90 16.42 7.53 -8.95
N ASN A 91 16.21 8.60 -9.71
CA ASN A 91 15.36 9.69 -9.26
C ASN A 91 13.90 9.28 -9.35
N VAL A 92 13.15 9.58 -8.30
CA VAL A 92 11.76 9.14 -8.18
C VAL A 92 10.83 10.34 -8.29
N GLN A 93 9.87 10.26 -9.20
CA GLN A 93 8.81 11.25 -9.34
C GLN A 93 7.50 10.66 -8.85
N ALA A 94 6.93 11.25 -7.80
CA ALA A 94 5.71 10.77 -7.18
C ALA A 94 4.48 11.39 -7.84
N HIS A 95 3.49 10.54 -8.15
CA HIS A 95 2.20 10.95 -8.68
C HIS A 95 1.10 10.40 -7.77
N PRO A 96 0.61 11.18 -6.79
CA PRO A 96 -0.54 10.77 -6.01
C PRO A 96 -1.76 10.63 -6.90
N LEU A 97 -2.47 9.50 -6.75
CA LEU A 97 -3.67 9.24 -7.53
C LEU A 97 -4.90 9.71 -6.76
N GLY A 98 -5.88 10.22 -7.50
CA GLY A 98 -7.16 10.63 -6.96
C GLY A 98 -8.24 9.60 -7.20
N MET A 99 -9.10 9.39 -6.22
CA MET A 99 -10.25 8.49 -6.32
C MET A 99 -11.27 9.04 -7.31
N ILE A 100 -11.81 8.13 -8.15
CA ILE A 100 -12.87 8.47 -9.12
C ILE A 100 -14.11 7.67 -8.79
N SER A 101 -15.17 8.32 -8.38
CA SER A 101 -16.49 7.71 -8.13
C SER A 101 -16.51 6.65 -7.03
N SER A 102 -15.47 5.80 -6.92
CA SER A 102 -15.40 4.74 -5.92
C SER A 102 -13.96 4.49 -5.48
N PRO A 103 -13.75 3.87 -4.29
CA PRO A 103 -12.40 3.55 -3.81
C PRO A 103 -11.70 2.44 -4.58
N TYR A 104 -12.35 1.90 -5.62
CA TYR A 104 -11.77 0.88 -6.50
C TYR A 104 -11.10 1.48 -7.74
N TYR A 105 -11.35 2.77 -8.06
CA TYR A 105 -10.85 3.44 -9.25
C TYR A 105 -10.05 4.69 -8.86
N TRP A 106 -8.82 4.74 -9.33
CA TRP A 106 -7.90 5.83 -9.04
C TRP A 106 -7.21 6.26 -10.30
N ARG A 107 -6.97 7.56 -10.47
CA ARG A 107 -6.24 8.06 -11.64
C ARG A 107 -5.44 9.32 -11.32
N ALA A 108 -4.42 9.57 -12.14
CA ALA A 108 -3.65 10.79 -12.13
C ALA A 108 -3.13 11.08 -13.53
N LYS A 109 -2.96 12.35 -13.84
CA LYS A 109 -2.27 12.76 -15.06
C LYS A 109 -0.79 12.46 -14.91
N THR A 110 -0.23 11.69 -15.84
CA THR A 110 1.19 11.34 -15.86
C THR A 110 1.72 11.43 -17.28
N ASP A 111 3.05 11.40 -17.41
CA ASP A 111 3.71 11.39 -18.72
C ASP A 111 3.94 9.97 -19.23
N LEU A 112 3.41 8.94 -18.58
CA LEU A 112 3.64 7.54 -18.94
C LEU A 112 3.18 7.20 -20.37
N THR A 113 2.07 7.77 -20.82
CA THR A 113 1.61 7.52 -22.19
C THR A 113 2.67 7.95 -23.21
N GLN A 114 3.32 9.08 -22.98
CA GLN A 114 4.38 9.59 -23.85
C GLN A 114 5.69 8.82 -23.66
N ILE A 115 6.06 8.53 -22.41
CA ILE A 115 7.27 7.78 -22.09
C ILE A 115 7.23 6.39 -22.73
N LEU A 116 6.08 5.73 -22.71
CA LEU A 116 5.88 4.38 -23.20
C LEU A 116 5.33 4.33 -24.64
N ALA A 117 5.35 5.43 -25.37
CA ALA A 117 4.76 5.50 -26.72
C ALA A 117 5.52 4.67 -27.73
N THR A 118 6.84 4.51 -27.58
CA THR A 118 7.68 3.77 -28.52
C THR A 118 7.77 2.31 -28.13
N SER A 119 7.59 1.41 -29.10
CA SER A 119 7.75 -0.03 -28.91
C SER A 119 9.16 -0.35 -28.40
N GLY A 120 9.26 -1.27 -27.44
CA GLY A 120 10.52 -1.66 -26.83
C GLY A 120 10.95 -0.80 -25.65
N THR A 121 10.22 0.25 -25.33
CA THR A 121 10.51 1.10 -24.17
C THR A 121 10.26 0.35 -22.87
N ARG A 122 11.18 0.50 -21.93
CA ARG A 122 11.08 -0.08 -20.59
C ARG A 122 11.15 1.03 -19.55
N GLN A 123 10.17 1.09 -18.67
CA GLN A 123 10.10 2.10 -17.62
C GLN A 123 9.90 1.43 -16.28
N LYS A 124 10.79 1.72 -15.35
CA LYS A 124 10.69 1.25 -13.97
C LYS A 124 9.66 2.08 -13.22
N LEU A 125 8.77 1.40 -12.53
CA LEU A 125 7.67 2.00 -11.81
C LEU A 125 7.58 1.41 -10.40
N ARG A 126 7.00 2.19 -9.50
CA ARG A 126 6.71 1.75 -8.14
C ARG A 126 5.31 2.19 -7.78
N VAL A 127 4.53 1.31 -7.17
CA VAL A 127 3.18 1.61 -6.73
C VAL A 127 3.07 1.33 -5.23
N ILE A 128 2.44 2.26 -4.53
CA ILE A 128 2.07 2.07 -3.13
C ILE A 128 0.57 2.28 -3.01
N ALA A 129 -0.14 1.24 -2.61
CA ALA A 129 -1.58 1.28 -2.35
C ALA A 129 -1.81 1.02 -0.87
N ASN A 130 -2.46 1.95 -0.19
CA ASN A 130 -2.75 1.82 1.23
C ASN A 130 -4.18 1.38 1.43
N ILE A 131 -4.35 0.34 2.22
CA ILE A 131 -5.64 -0.14 2.71
C ILE A 131 -5.56 -0.07 4.23
N LYS A 132 -6.68 0.18 4.89
CA LYS A 132 -6.74 0.28 6.34
C LYS A 132 -5.92 -0.82 7.04
N GLY A 133 -4.85 -0.41 7.72
CA GLY A 133 -3.96 -1.31 8.45
C GLY A 133 -2.85 -1.94 7.64
N GLY A 134 -2.68 -1.58 6.35
CA GLY A 134 -1.61 -2.16 5.54
C GLY A 134 -1.24 -1.35 4.31
N SER A 135 -0.05 -1.61 3.78
CA SER A 135 0.44 -1.02 2.54
C SER A 135 0.83 -2.13 1.57
N TYR A 136 0.32 -2.04 0.35
CA TYR A 136 0.70 -2.93 -0.74
C TYR A 136 1.68 -2.17 -1.64
N ILE A 137 2.88 -2.71 -1.77
CA ILE A 137 3.95 -2.08 -2.56
C ILE A 137 4.39 -3.01 -3.68
N SER A 138 4.79 -2.42 -4.81
CA SER A 138 5.38 -3.16 -5.91
C SER A 138 6.36 -2.28 -6.67
N GLU A 139 7.51 -2.84 -7.02
CA GLU A 139 8.44 -2.25 -7.95
C GLU A 139 8.52 -3.16 -9.17
N PHE A 140 8.26 -2.61 -10.35
CA PHE A 140 8.14 -3.39 -11.57
C PHE A 140 8.52 -2.54 -12.77
N THR A 141 8.67 -3.20 -13.91
CA THR A 141 8.98 -2.52 -15.18
C THR A 141 7.84 -2.73 -16.16
N SER A 142 7.33 -1.64 -16.73
CA SER A 142 6.40 -1.70 -17.86
C SER A 142 7.18 -1.70 -19.16
N THR A 143 6.88 -2.65 -20.04
CA THR A 143 7.54 -2.76 -21.34
C THR A 143 6.49 -2.62 -22.43
N THR A 144 6.69 -1.69 -23.34
CA THR A 144 5.82 -1.49 -24.50
C THR A 144 6.18 -2.50 -25.58
N GLN A 145 5.22 -3.29 -25.97
CA GLN A 145 5.40 -4.32 -27.02
C GLN A 145 5.02 -3.83 -28.39
#